data_5af090a719e958c2c8bbb18bb6f8345c
#
_entry.id   5af090a719e958c2c8bbb18bb6f8345c
#
_cell.length_a   1.000
_cell.length_b   1.000
_cell.length_c   1.000
_cell.angle_alpha   90.00
_cell.angle_beta   90.00
_cell.angle_gamma   90.00
#
_symmetry.space_group_name_H-M   'P 1'
#
loop_
_entity.id
_entity.type
_entity.pdbx_description
1 polymer ?
#
loop_
_entity_poly.entity_id
_entity_poly.type
_entity_poly.pdbx_seq_one_letter_code
_entity_poly.pdbx_strand_id
1 'polypeptide(L)'
;EIDAYCSLATFTYNHPDYIFPKISSQSFHLRAEALGHPLMNRNKCVRNGIDIDKRPFFIIITGANMAGKSTYLRTVGINYLLACIGAPVWAKQMEIYPARLVTSLRTSDSLTDNESYFFAELKRLKLIIDKLEAGEELFIILDEILKGTNSMDKQKGSFALIKQFMNMNTNGIIATHEI
;
A
#
# COMPACT_ATOMS: atom_id res chain seq x y z
N GLU A 1 -19.55 -18.15 5.15
CA GLU A 1 -18.33 -18.71 4.49
C GLU A 1 -18.62 -19.05 3.02
N ILE A 2 -19.68 -19.79 2.69
CA ILE A 2 -20.02 -20.18 1.30
C ILE A 2 -20.16 -18.96 0.39
N ASP A 3 -20.82 -17.90 0.82
CA ASP A 3 -21.01 -16.66 0.04
C ASP A 3 -19.68 -15.99 -0.30
N ALA A 4 -18.71 -16.03 0.62
CA ALA A 4 -17.37 -15.50 0.37
C ALA A 4 -16.63 -16.31 -0.72
N TYR A 5 -16.71 -17.65 -0.64
CA TYR A 5 -16.12 -18.51 -1.68
C TYR A 5 -16.82 -18.33 -3.02
N CYS A 6 -18.14 -18.20 -3.06
CA CYS A 6 -18.89 -17.93 -4.28
C CYS A 6 -18.48 -16.58 -4.91
N SER A 7 -18.27 -15.55 -4.07
CA SER A 7 -17.82 -14.23 -4.53
C SER A 7 -16.41 -14.29 -5.13
N LEU A 8 -15.48 -14.98 -4.49
CA LEU A 8 -14.12 -15.18 -5.00
C LEU A 8 -14.11 -16.02 -6.28
N ALA A 9 -14.93 -17.07 -6.34
CA ALA A 9 -15.08 -17.89 -7.55
C ALA A 9 -15.64 -17.08 -8.73
N THR A 10 -16.66 -16.27 -8.48
CA THR A 10 -17.25 -15.37 -9.47
C THR A 10 -16.23 -14.32 -9.96
N PHE A 11 -15.47 -13.75 -9.03
CA PHE A 11 -14.39 -12.83 -9.37
C PHE A 11 -13.34 -13.50 -10.27
N THR A 12 -12.90 -14.70 -9.91
CA THR A 12 -11.95 -15.48 -10.72
C THR A 12 -12.50 -15.81 -12.11
N TYR A 13 -13.74 -16.27 -12.18
CA TYR A 13 -14.41 -16.59 -13.44
C TYR A 13 -14.52 -15.39 -14.39
N ASN A 14 -14.81 -14.22 -13.85
CA ASN A 14 -14.94 -12.98 -14.63
C ASN A 14 -13.59 -12.37 -15.05
N HIS A 15 -12.48 -12.86 -14.50
CA HIS A 15 -11.13 -12.36 -14.78
C HIS A 15 -10.19 -13.51 -15.17
N PRO A 16 -10.42 -14.19 -16.29
CA PRO A 16 -9.66 -15.39 -16.68
C PRO A 16 -8.18 -15.11 -17.01
N ASP A 17 -7.82 -13.86 -17.22
CA ASP A 17 -6.45 -13.39 -17.47
C ASP A 17 -5.69 -12.97 -16.18
N TYR A 18 -6.36 -13.02 -15.02
CA TYR A 18 -5.70 -12.82 -13.75
C TYR A 18 -4.97 -14.08 -13.31
N ILE A 19 -3.89 -13.91 -12.57
CA ILE A 19 -3.06 -15.03 -12.11
C ILE A 19 -3.21 -15.20 -10.59
N PHE A 20 -3.03 -16.42 -10.10
CA PHE A 20 -2.85 -16.65 -8.67
C PHE A 20 -1.40 -16.34 -8.29
N PRO A 21 -1.17 -15.49 -7.27
CA PRO A 21 0.17 -15.15 -6.83
C PRO A 21 0.84 -16.33 -6.14
N LYS A 22 2.16 -16.38 -6.23
CA LYS A 22 2.98 -17.31 -5.46
C LYS A 22 3.19 -16.75 -4.05
N ILE A 23 3.07 -17.60 -3.04
CA ILE A 23 3.36 -17.26 -1.65
C ILE A 23 4.80 -17.61 -1.34
N SER A 24 5.58 -16.63 -0.93
CA SER A 24 6.97 -16.78 -0.52
C SER A 24 7.06 -17.16 0.96
N SER A 25 8.01 -18.01 1.31
CA SER A 25 8.41 -18.22 2.71
C SER A 25 9.43 -17.19 3.21
N GLN A 26 10.00 -16.41 2.31
CA GLN A 26 10.95 -15.34 2.65
C GLN A 26 10.19 -14.12 3.18
N SER A 27 10.46 -13.77 4.44
CA SER A 27 9.85 -12.61 5.10
C SER A 27 9.99 -11.33 4.28
N PHE A 28 8.88 -10.61 4.10
CA PHE A 28 8.79 -9.33 3.38
C PHE A 28 9.19 -9.35 1.91
N HIS A 29 9.12 -10.48 1.25
CA HIS A 29 9.26 -10.55 -0.19
C HIS A 29 7.98 -10.04 -0.87
N LEU A 30 8.13 -9.09 -1.79
CA LEU A 30 7.07 -8.61 -2.68
C LEU A 30 7.68 -8.32 -4.05
N ARG A 31 7.42 -9.19 -5.00
CA ARG A 31 7.80 -8.98 -6.39
C ARG A 31 6.59 -9.14 -7.29
N ALA A 32 6.37 -8.19 -8.18
CA ALA A 32 5.32 -8.29 -9.18
C ALA A 32 5.72 -7.58 -10.48
N GLU A 33 5.28 -8.15 -11.59
CA GLU A 33 5.43 -7.56 -12.91
C GLU A 33 4.08 -7.16 -13.49
N ALA A 34 4.03 -5.97 -14.08
CA ALA A 34 2.86 -5.46 -14.78
C ALA A 34 1.55 -5.55 -13.97
N LEU A 35 1.56 -5.02 -12.75
CA LEU A 35 0.36 -4.87 -11.92
C LEU A 35 -0.62 -3.90 -12.55
N GLY A 36 -1.89 -4.29 -12.66
CA GLY A 36 -3.01 -3.44 -13.08
C GLY A 36 -4.00 -3.23 -11.94
N HIS A 37 -4.68 -2.09 -11.93
CA HIS A 37 -5.73 -1.81 -10.95
C HIS A 37 -7.04 -2.49 -11.37
N PRO A 38 -7.60 -3.44 -10.59
CA PRO A 38 -8.76 -4.25 -11.00
C PRO A 38 -10.01 -3.45 -11.40
N LEU A 39 -10.17 -2.25 -10.83
CA LEU A 39 -11.32 -1.37 -11.10
C LEU A 39 -11.07 -0.35 -12.21
N MET A 40 -9.91 -0.35 -12.84
CA MET A 40 -9.62 0.56 -13.96
C MET A 40 -9.96 -0.07 -15.30
N ASN A 41 -10.35 0.80 -16.24
CA ASN A 41 -10.49 0.36 -17.63
C ASN A 41 -9.15 -0.18 -18.14
N ARG A 42 -9.17 -1.41 -18.67
CA ARG A 42 -7.98 -2.14 -19.13
C ARG A 42 -7.16 -1.39 -20.17
N ASN A 43 -7.82 -0.68 -21.06
CA ASN A 43 -7.18 0.07 -22.14
C ASN A 43 -6.53 1.38 -21.67
N LYS A 44 -6.87 1.85 -20.46
CA LYS A 44 -6.34 3.09 -19.87
C LYS A 44 -5.40 2.83 -18.69
N CYS A 45 -5.32 1.61 -18.20
CA CYS A 45 -4.50 1.26 -17.05
C CYS A 45 -3.03 1.13 -17.45
N VAL A 46 -2.18 1.98 -16.89
CA VAL A 46 -0.73 1.84 -16.98
C VAL A 46 -0.30 0.81 -15.94
N ARG A 47 0.30 -0.28 -16.40
CA ARG A 47 0.71 -1.40 -15.56
C ARG A 47 2.18 -1.26 -15.18
N ASN A 48 2.47 -1.30 -13.89
CA ASN A 48 3.82 -1.13 -13.34
C ASN A 48 4.22 -2.34 -12.48
N GLY A 49 5.53 -2.54 -12.31
CA GLY A 49 6.07 -3.54 -11.41
C GLY A 49 6.41 -3.00 -10.03
N ILE A 50 6.74 -3.92 -9.14
CA ILE A 50 7.33 -3.65 -7.83
C ILE A 50 8.31 -4.76 -7.48
N ASP A 51 9.40 -4.42 -6.80
CA ASP A 51 10.39 -5.38 -6.30
C ASP A 51 10.90 -4.94 -4.93
N ILE A 52 10.56 -5.70 -3.89
CA ILE A 52 11.06 -5.56 -2.54
C ILE A 52 11.55 -6.95 -2.10
N ASP A 53 12.86 -7.10 -1.98
CA ASP A 53 13.51 -8.37 -1.67
C ASP A 53 14.27 -8.37 -0.34
N LYS A 54 14.21 -7.26 0.39
CA LYS A 54 14.93 -7.05 1.66
C LYS A 54 14.09 -6.29 2.69
N ARG A 55 14.54 -6.36 3.94
CA ARG A 55 13.93 -5.70 5.09
C ARG A 55 15.03 -5.15 6.00
N PRO A 56 14.93 -3.91 6.52
CA PRO A 56 13.88 -2.93 6.23
C PRO A 56 14.08 -2.30 4.85
N PHE A 57 12.97 -1.92 4.20
CA PHE A 57 13.02 -1.27 2.91
C PHE A 57 11.79 -0.41 2.63
N PHE A 58 11.98 0.85 2.28
CA PHE A 58 10.92 1.74 1.86
C PHE A 58 11.16 2.26 0.45
N ILE A 59 10.15 2.11 -0.40
CA ILE A 59 10.11 2.76 -1.71
C ILE A 59 9.54 4.17 -1.50
N ILE A 60 10.29 5.18 -1.88
CA ILE A 60 9.83 6.57 -1.86
C ILE A 60 9.50 6.99 -3.29
N ILE A 61 8.25 7.34 -3.53
CA ILE A 61 7.75 7.75 -4.83
C ILE A 61 7.55 9.26 -4.81
N THR A 62 8.30 9.95 -5.66
CA THR A 62 8.21 11.40 -5.83
C THR A 62 7.69 11.75 -7.22
N GLY A 63 7.22 12.96 -7.40
CA GLY A 63 6.76 13.47 -8.68
C GLY A 63 5.60 14.45 -8.56
N ALA A 64 5.25 15.08 -9.68
CA ALA A 64 4.20 16.09 -9.74
C ALA A 64 2.82 15.55 -9.31
N ASN A 65 1.93 16.46 -8.94
CA ASN A 65 0.51 16.14 -8.76
C ASN A 65 -0.04 15.53 -10.06
N MET A 66 -0.98 14.61 -9.95
CA MET A 66 -1.63 13.90 -11.07
C MET A 66 -0.70 12.97 -11.88
N ALA A 67 0.55 12.75 -11.47
CA ALA A 67 1.47 11.81 -12.14
C ALA A 67 1.13 10.32 -11.93
N GLY A 68 0.01 10.01 -11.25
CA GLY A 68 -0.44 8.63 -11.03
C GLY A 68 0.11 7.96 -9.76
N LYS A 69 0.82 8.69 -8.89
CA LYS A 69 1.39 8.15 -7.64
C LYS A 69 0.35 7.43 -6.78
N SER A 70 -0.75 8.10 -6.43
CA SER A 70 -1.83 7.51 -5.62
C SER A 70 -2.50 6.33 -6.32
N THR A 71 -2.62 6.36 -7.64
CA THR A 71 -3.13 5.22 -8.42
C THR A 71 -2.20 4.02 -8.33
N TYR A 72 -0.89 4.24 -8.43
CA TYR A 72 0.10 3.17 -8.25
C TYR A 72 0.04 2.56 -6.85
N LEU A 73 0.02 3.39 -5.79
CA LEU A 73 -0.12 2.91 -4.41
C LEU A 73 -1.37 2.05 -4.21
N ARG A 74 -2.51 2.50 -4.75
CA ARG A 74 -3.76 1.74 -4.70
C ARG A 74 -3.67 0.44 -5.49
N THR A 75 -3.01 0.46 -6.65
CA THR A 75 -2.80 -0.74 -7.47
C THR A 75 -1.98 -1.79 -6.73
N VAL A 76 -0.89 -1.39 -6.09
CA VAL A 76 -0.09 -2.30 -5.26
C VAL A 76 -0.90 -2.81 -4.08
N GLY A 77 -1.55 -1.92 -3.33
CA GLY A 77 -2.32 -2.27 -2.14
C GLY A 77 -3.47 -3.25 -2.41
N ILE A 78 -4.26 -3.03 -3.46
CA ILE A 78 -5.38 -3.91 -3.77
C ILE A 78 -4.92 -5.29 -4.27
N ASN A 79 -3.90 -5.37 -5.12
CA ASN A 79 -3.36 -6.66 -5.54
C ASN A 79 -2.69 -7.42 -4.39
N TYR A 80 -1.98 -6.71 -3.51
CA TYR A 80 -1.42 -7.32 -2.30
C TYR A 80 -2.52 -7.88 -1.38
N LEU A 81 -3.59 -7.13 -1.15
CA LEU A 81 -4.75 -7.59 -0.38
C LEU A 81 -5.39 -8.82 -1.01
N LEU A 82 -5.66 -8.78 -2.34
CA LEU A 82 -6.21 -9.92 -3.07
C LEU A 82 -5.31 -11.16 -2.94
N ALA A 83 -4.00 -10.99 -3.06
CA ALA A 83 -3.02 -12.05 -2.87
C ALA A 83 -3.07 -12.66 -1.45
N CYS A 84 -3.16 -11.82 -0.41
CA CYS A 84 -3.24 -12.26 0.99
C CYS A 84 -4.51 -13.08 1.29
N ILE A 85 -5.62 -12.83 0.59
CA ILE A 85 -6.87 -13.59 0.76
C ILE A 85 -7.00 -14.79 -0.20
N GLY A 86 -5.97 -15.08 -1.00
CA GLY A 86 -5.96 -16.19 -1.94
C GLY A 86 -6.74 -15.94 -3.24
N ALA A 87 -7.05 -14.70 -3.56
CA ALA A 87 -7.71 -14.31 -4.81
C ALA A 87 -6.69 -14.11 -5.95
N PRO A 88 -7.11 -14.23 -7.23
CA PRO A 88 -6.25 -13.89 -8.35
C PRO A 88 -6.01 -12.38 -8.44
N VAL A 89 -4.87 -12.01 -9.01
CA VAL A 89 -4.38 -10.63 -9.16
C VAL A 89 -4.17 -10.26 -10.62
N TRP A 90 -4.34 -8.99 -10.94
CA TRP A 90 -4.06 -8.52 -12.29
C TRP A 90 -2.58 -8.18 -12.44
N ALA A 91 -1.79 -9.18 -12.74
CA ALA A 91 -0.35 -9.10 -12.94
C ALA A 91 0.11 -10.09 -14.02
N LYS A 92 1.31 -9.87 -14.56
CA LYS A 92 1.98 -10.89 -15.38
C LYS A 92 2.54 -12.00 -14.49
N GLN A 93 3.14 -11.62 -13.36
CA GLN A 93 3.56 -12.51 -12.28
C GLN A 93 3.55 -11.76 -10.96
N MET A 94 3.34 -12.47 -9.86
CA MET A 94 3.39 -11.92 -8.52
C MET A 94 3.81 -12.97 -7.50
N GLU A 95 4.74 -12.60 -6.63
CA GLU A 95 5.16 -13.39 -5.48
C GLU A 95 5.17 -12.49 -4.25
N ILE A 96 4.55 -12.94 -3.16
CA ILE A 96 4.46 -12.16 -1.92
C ILE A 96 4.75 -13.02 -0.69
N TYR A 97 5.26 -12.37 0.37
CA TYR A 97 5.14 -12.83 1.74
C TYR A 97 3.92 -12.14 2.38
N PRO A 98 2.93 -12.89 2.90
CA PRO A 98 1.74 -12.29 3.49
C PRO A 98 2.10 -11.59 4.81
N ALA A 99 1.85 -10.29 4.88
CA ALA A 99 1.92 -9.49 6.08
C ALA A 99 0.64 -8.67 6.21
N ARG A 100 0.43 -8.05 7.36
CA ARG A 100 -0.74 -7.19 7.56
C ARG A 100 -0.58 -5.89 6.78
N LEU A 101 -1.46 -5.64 5.82
CA LEU A 101 -1.47 -4.39 5.07
C LEU A 101 -2.06 -3.27 5.92
N VAL A 102 -1.34 -2.17 6.05
CA VAL A 102 -1.82 -0.92 6.67
C VAL A 102 -1.64 0.22 5.68
N THR A 103 -2.71 0.96 5.44
CA THR A 103 -2.69 2.06 4.46
C THR A 103 -3.13 3.37 5.08
N SER A 104 -2.51 4.48 4.67
CA SER A 104 -3.02 5.83 4.81
C SER A 104 -3.04 6.47 3.42
N LEU A 105 -4.13 6.19 2.70
CA LEU A 105 -4.38 6.71 1.36
C LEU A 105 -5.40 7.85 1.47
N ARG A 106 -5.35 8.79 0.54
CA ARG A 106 -6.35 9.88 0.48
C ARG A 106 -7.76 9.30 0.46
N THR A 107 -8.55 9.65 1.46
CA THR A 107 -10.00 9.60 1.39
C THR A 107 -10.50 11.01 1.03
N SER A 108 -11.55 11.08 0.23
CA SER A 108 -12.27 12.35 0.00
C SER A 108 -12.69 12.96 1.33
N ASP A 109 -12.60 14.27 1.45
CA ASP A 109 -12.99 15.01 2.64
C ASP A 109 -14.37 14.59 3.15
N SER A 110 -14.42 13.96 4.32
CA SER A 110 -15.66 13.86 5.06
C SER A 110 -15.81 15.16 5.87
N LEU A 111 -16.72 16.01 5.45
CA LEU A 111 -17.07 17.27 6.11
C LEU A 111 -17.78 17.07 7.47
N THR A 112 -17.87 15.84 7.96
CA THR A 112 -18.70 15.45 9.10
C THR A 112 -17.96 15.28 10.42
N ASP A 113 -16.64 15.23 10.43
CA ASP A 113 -15.89 15.02 11.67
C ASP A 113 -15.22 16.32 12.14
N ASN A 114 -15.56 16.74 13.36
CA ASN A 114 -14.99 17.91 14.06
C ASN A 114 -13.50 17.74 14.45
N GLU A 115 -12.84 16.64 14.07
CA GLU A 115 -11.40 16.46 14.27
C GLU A 115 -10.64 17.09 13.11
N SER A 116 -9.56 17.84 13.42
CA SER A 116 -8.69 18.32 12.38
C SER A 116 -8.07 17.14 11.62
N TYR A 117 -8.06 17.20 10.30
CA TYR A 117 -7.47 16.19 9.41
C TYR A 117 -6.05 15.77 9.87
N PHE A 118 -5.25 16.73 10.31
CA PHE A 118 -3.90 16.49 10.83
C PHE A 118 -3.89 15.60 12.09
N PHE A 119 -4.83 15.81 12.99
CA PHE A 119 -4.90 15.01 14.23
C PHE A 119 -5.33 13.57 13.95
N ALA A 120 -6.27 13.36 13.03
CA ALA A 120 -6.66 12.02 12.58
C ALA A 120 -5.49 11.28 11.91
N GLU A 121 -4.68 11.99 11.13
CA GLU A 121 -3.47 11.44 10.52
C GLU A 121 -2.43 11.04 11.58
N LEU A 122 -2.17 11.88 12.57
CA LEU A 122 -1.26 11.57 13.68
C LEU A 122 -1.72 10.34 14.47
N LYS A 123 -3.02 10.22 14.78
CA LYS A 123 -3.58 9.02 15.43
C LYS A 123 -3.30 7.75 14.61
N ARG A 124 -3.44 7.85 13.29
CA ARG A 124 -3.18 6.72 12.37
C ARG A 124 -1.72 6.33 12.36
N LEU A 125 -0.82 7.31 12.29
CA LEU A 125 0.63 7.06 12.35
C LEU A 125 1.02 6.44 13.70
N LYS A 126 0.45 6.93 14.80
CA LYS A 126 0.65 6.34 16.12
C LYS A 126 0.18 4.88 16.16
N LEU A 127 -0.99 4.58 15.63
CA LEU A 127 -1.50 3.20 15.55
C LEU A 127 -0.55 2.27 14.80
N ILE A 128 0.08 2.74 13.72
CA ILE A 128 1.09 1.97 12.97
C ILE A 128 2.30 1.68 13.87
N ILE A 129 2.80 2.68 14.57
CA ILE A 129 3.94 2.55 15.48
C ILE A 129 3.61 1.56 16.60
N ASP A 130 2.46 1.72 17.26
CA ASP A 130 2.02 0.83 18.36
C ASP A 130 1.97 -0.64 17.90
N LYS A 131 1.50 -0.90 16.67
CA LYS A 131 1.47 -2.24 16.08
C LYS A 131 2.88 -2.81 15.81
N LEU A 132 3.78 -1.98 15.30
CA LEU A 132 5.17 -2.39 15.08
C LEU A 132 5.89 -2.67 16.40
N GLU A 133 5.65 -1.87 17.43
CA GLU A 133 6.18 -2.08 18.80
C GLU A 133 5.64 -3.38 19.42
N ALA A 134 4.40 -3.75 19.08
CA ALA A 134 3.81 -5.04 19.46
C ALA A 134 4.37 -6.23 18.67
N GLY A 135 5.29 -6.00 17.73
CA GLY A 135 5.91 -7.06 16.92
C GLY A 135 5.07 -7.55 15.74
N GLU A 136 4.01 -6.81 15.36
CA GLU A 136 3.23 -7.15 14.16
C GLU A 136 4.06 -6.93 12.88
N GLU A 137 4.01 -7.88 11.96
CA GLU A 137 4.59 -7.72 10.62
C GLU A 137 3.64 -6.92 9.74
N LEU A 138 4.06 -5.72 9.35
CA LEU A 138 3.25 -4.79 8.55
C LEU A 138 3.88 -4.54 7.17
N PHE A 139 3.01 -4.45 6.16
CA PHE A 139 3.32 -3.79 4.90
C PHE A 139 2.58 -2.46 4.87
N ILE A 140 3.32 -1.34 4.78
CA ILE A 140 2.81 0.01 4.99
C ILE A 140 2.73 0.76 3.66
N ILE A 141 1.58 1.34 3.34
CA ILE A 141 1.40 2.19 2.16
C ILE A 141 0.86 3.55 2.60
N LEU A 142 1.65 4.60 2.39
CA LEU A 142 1.32 5.97 2.78
C LEU A 142 1.29 6.91 1.56
N ASP A 143 0.25 7.72 1.46
CA ASP A 143 0.09 8.73 0.41
C ASP A 143 0.10 10.13 1.04
N GLU A 144 1.21 10.84 0.86
CA GLU A 144 1.42 12.21 1.36
C GLU A 144 1.15 12.38 2.87
N ILE A 145 2.10 12.04 3.69
CA ILE A 145 2.01 12.19 5.14
C ILE A 145 2.21 13.64 5.62
N LEU A 146 1.62 13.99 6.76
CA LEU A 146 1.75 15.27 7.47
C LEU A 146 1.28 16.48 6.67
N LYS A 147 0.11 16.40 6.04
CA LYS A 147 -0.43 17.45 5.18
C LYS A 147 -0.87 18.73 5.90
N GLY A 148 -1.13 18.67 7.18
CA GLY A 148 -1.67 19.79 7.97
C GLY A 148 -0.63 20.75 8.52
N THR A 149 0.65 20.65 8.12
CA THR A 149 1.74 21.52 8.62
C THR A 149 2.50 22.21 7.49
N ASN A 150 3.39 23.15 7.84
CA ASN A 150 4.24 23.85 6.87
C ASN A 150 5.25 22.87 6.20
N SER A 151 5.80 23.25 5.04
CA SER A 151 6.65 22.39 4.22
C SER A 151 7.92 21.91 4.94
N MET A 152 8.58 22.77 5.74
CA MET A 152 9.79 22.39 6.46
C MET A 152 9.52 21.36 7.57
N ASP A 153 8.45 21.54 8.35
CA ASP A 153 8.08 20.62 9.42
C ASP A 153 7.57 19.30 8.84
N LYS A 154 6.83 19.36 7.71
CA LYS A 154 6.41 18.19 6.96
C LYS A 154 7.59 17.36 6.48
N GLN A 155 8.61 17.99 5.87
CA GLN A 155 9.80 17.30 5.39
C GLN A 155 10.57 16.63 6.55
N LYS A 156 10.86 17.39 7.63
CA LYS A 156 11.56 16.86 8.81
C LYS A 156 10.78 15.73 9.49
N GLY A 157 9.47 15.90 9.66
CA GLY A 157 8.60 14.91 10.28
C GLY A 157 8.49 13.64 9.43
N SER A 158 8.34 13.77 8.12
CA SER A 158 8.29 12.63 7.20
C SER A 158 9.60 11.84 7.21
N PHE A 159 10.74 12.53 7.18
CA PHE A 159 12.06 11.88 7.26
C PHE A 159 12.26 11.14 8.59
N ALA A 160 11.92 11.79 9.72
CA ALA A 160 12.02 11.18 11.04
C ALA A 160 11.13 9.93 11.15
N LEU A 161 9.91 9.99 10.64
CA LEU A 161 8.97 8.87 10.63
C LEU A 161 9.48 7.69 9.79
N ILE A 162 9.98 7.94 8.58
CA ILE A 162 10.57 6.90 7.72
C ILE A 162 11.76 6.26 8.42
N LYS A 163 12.64 7.05 9.03
CA LYS A 163 13.78 6.55 9.79
C LYS A 163 13.33 5.68 10.97
N GLN A 164 12.27 6.07 11.67
CA GLN A 164 11.69 5.27 12.76
C GLN A 164 11.16 3.93 12.23
N PHE A 165 10.42 3.92 11.13
CA PHE A 165 9.94 2.68 10.51
C PHE A 165 11.08 1.77 10.06
N MET A 166 12.14 2.33 9.49
CA MET A 166 13.34 1.56 9.12
C MET A 166 14.00 0.91 10.35
N ASN A 167 14.07 1.62 11.48
CA ASN A 167 14.59 1.08 12.73
C ASN A 167 13.70 -0.03 13.34
N MET A 168 12.41 -0.01 13.04
CA MET A 168 11.43 -1.05 13.43
C MET A 168 11.42 -2.25 12.48
N ASN A 169 12.36 -2.32 11.54
CA ASN A 169 12.55 -3.45 10.63
C ASN A 169 11.28 -3.81 9.84
N THR A 170 10.63 -2.82 9.24
CA THR A 170 9.42 -2.98 8.43
C THR A 170 9.62 -2.49 7.00
N ASN A 171 8.66 -2.81 6.13
CA ASN A 171 8.67 -2.46 4.72
C ASN A 171 7.44 -1.63 4.35
N GLY A 172 7.61 -0.77 3.34
CA GLY A 172 6.49 0.01 2.85
C GLY A 172 6.79 0.82 1.60
N ILE A 173 5.76 1.55 1.18
CA ILE A 173 5.81 2.50 0.07
C ILE A 173 5.24 3.82 0.56
N ILE A 174 5.93 4.91 0.26
CA ILE A 174 5.50 6.26 0.61
C ILE A 174 5.51 7.12 -0.64
N ALA A 175 4.39 7.72 -0.98
CA ALA A 175 4.35 8.79 -1.96
C ALA A 175 4.47 10.15 -1.26
N THR A 176 5.31 11.02 -1.79
CA THR A 176 5.48 12.39 -1.29
C THR A 176 5.78 13.35 -2.43
N HIS A 177 5.49 14.62 -2.24
CA HIS A 177 5.84 15.69 -3.18
C HIS A 177 7.19 16.33 -2.88
N GLU A 178 7.65 16.21 -1.63
CA GLU A 178 8.85 16.89 -1.13
C GLU A 178 9.72 15.88 -0.41
N ILE A 179 10.98 15.80 -0.82
CA ILE A 179 12.06 15.15 -0.09
C ILE A 179 13.14 16.20 0.13
#